data_0020b8390c3c1f3af5cbec0bfa21b10a
#
_entry.id   0020b8390c3c1f3af5cbec0bfa21b10a
#
_cell.length_a   1.000
_cell.length_b   1.000
_cell.length_c   1.000
_cell.angle_alpha   90.00
_cell.angle_beta   90.00
_cell.angle_gamma   90.00
#
_symmetry.space_group_name_H-M   'P 1'
#
loop_
_entity.id
_entity.type
_entity.pdbx_description
1 polymer ?
#
loop_
_entity_poly.entity_id
_entity_poly.type
_entity_poly.pdbx_seq_one_letter_code
_entity_poly.pdbx_strand_id
1 'polypeptide(L)'
;KFVHYLPEVAVINNLEFDHADIFDDLAQIQTSFRRMVNLIPGNGLLVANGDDLNVAELLEIDHCPVQRFGLGAGNEVRGEALKFSEKGACFEVGGEVFTLPMAGELNVRNALAVIAVARHCGLSAAQIQSAFETFQGIKRRMEVRGEVSGVMVIDDFAHHPTAIAETLRAVRVRFPRRRVWAIFEPRSNTTRLAVFQDYLVEALSE
;
A
#
# COMPACT_ATOMS: atom_id res chain seq x y z
N LYS A 1 20.65 -0.82 -0.97
CA LYS A 1 20.30 -2.26 -0.96
C LYS A 1 19.60 -2.68 -2.25
N PHE A 2 18.70 -1.88 -2.84
CA PHE A 2 17.87 -2.22 -4.01
C PHE A 2 18.65 -2.72 -5.22
N VAL A 3 19.79 -2.11 -5.51
CA VAL A 3 20.62 -2.40 -6.69
C VAL A 3 21.22 -3.82 -6.74
N HIS A 4 21.04 -4.60 -5.69
CA HIS A 4 21.55 -5.98 -5.64
C HIS A 4 20.50 -7.04 -5.99
N TYR A 5 19.23 -6.64 -6.16
CA TYR A 5 18.12 -7.60 -6.39
C TYR A 5 17.93 -8.01 -7.85
N LEU A 6 18.39 -7.18 -8.82
CA LEU A 6 18.24 -7.41 -10.26
C LEU A 6 16.82 -7.89 -10.64
N PRO A 7 15.78 -7.09 -10.37
CA PRO A 7 14.41 -7.54 -10.57
C PRO A 7 14.05 -7.61 -12.06
N GLU A 8 13.35 -8.66 -12.47
CA GLU A 8 12.64 -8.69 -13.75
C GLU A 8 11.33 -7.91 -13.67
N VAL A 9 10.64 -8.01 -12.53
CA VAL A 9 9.44 -7.24 -12.21
C VAL A 9 9.66 -6.49 -10.91
N ALA A 10 9.46 -5.18 -10.92
CA ALA A 10 9.51 -4.35 -9.73
C ALA A 10 8.15 -3.69 -9.47
N VAL A 11 7.78 -3.57 -8.18
CA VAL A 11 6.58 -2.88 -7.74
C VAL A 11 6.97 -1.68 -6.88
N ILE A 12 6.41 -0.50 -7.19
CA ILE A 12 6.55 0.71 -6.37
C ILE A 12 5.15 1.14 -5.93
N ASN A 13 4.84 0.89 -4.64
CA ASN A 13 3.53 1.19 -4.07
C ASN A 13 3.36 2.67 -3.72
N ASN A 14 4.35 3.25 -3.05
CA ASN A 14 4.39 4.64 -2.66
C ASN A 14 5.83 5.07 -2.43
N LEU A 15 6.06 6.37 -2.42
CA LEU A 15 7.34 6.95 -2.16
C LEU A 15 7.18 8.20 -1.29
N GLU A 16 7.61 8.09 -0.04
CA GLU A 16 7.51 9.15 0.95
C GLU A 16 8.86 9.36 1.63
N PHE A 17 9.04 10.54 2.24
CA PHE A 17 10.22 10.79 3.04
C PHE A 17 10.15 9.99 4.33
N ASP A 18 11.04 9.03 4.47
CA ASP A 18 11.23 8.21 5.67
C ASP A 18 12.72 7.92 5.83
N HIS A 19 13.11 7.29 6.94
CA HIS A 19 14.52 7.01 7.24
C HIS A 19 15.41 8.26 7.23
N ALA A 20 14.97 9.30 7.94
CA ALA A 20 15.74 10.56 8.11
C ALA A 20 17.13 10.37 8.77
N ASP A 21 17.44 9.18 9.24
CA ASP A 21 18.75 8.75 9.71
C ASP A 21 19.70 8.33 8.56
N ILE A 22 19.18 8.12 7.35
CA ILE A 22 19.92 7.65 6.17
C ILE A 22 19.83 8.63 5.00
N PHE A 23 18.66 9.26 4.82
CA PHE A 23 18.38 10.17 3.72
C PHE A 23 18.13 11.59 4.23
N ASP A 24 18.74 12.58 3.61
CA ASP A 24 18.58 13.98 3.97
C ASP A 24 17.25 14.55 3.46
N ASP A 25 16.77 14.04 2.31
CA ASP A 25 15.57 14.51 1.63
C ASP A 25 14.92 13.44 0.74
N LEU A 26 13.75 13.78 0.21
CA LEU A 26 12.99 12.93 -0.71
C LEU A 26 13.77 12.69 -2.03
N ALA A 27 14.53 13.65 -2.52
CA ALA A 27 15.26 13.55 -3.78
C ALA A 27 16.36 12.46 -3.73
N GLN A 28 16.98 12.26 -2.57
CA GLN A 28 17.93 11.15 -2.36
C GLN A 28 17.24 9.79 -2.41
N ILE A 29 16.02 9.70 -1.85
CA ILE A 29 15.20 8.49 -1.93
C ILE A 29 14.82 8.23 -3.38
N GLN A 30 14.29 9.22 -4.10
CA GLN A 30 13.96 9.13 -5.52
C GLN A 30 15.15 8.68 -6.37
N THR A 31 16.35 9.23 -6.09
CA THR A 31 17.60 8.82 -6.76
C THR A 31 17.88 7.32 -6.54
N SER A 32 17.66 6.82 -5.33
CA SER A 32 17.85 5.40 -5.02
C SER A 32 16.85 4.50 -5.73
N PHE A 33 15.58 4.93 -5.81
CA PHE A 33 14.56 4.21 -6.58
C PHE A 33 14.82 4.27 -8.09
N ARG A 34 15.24 5.42 -8.63
CA ARG A 34 15.61 5.56 -10.05
C ARG A 34 16.75 4.60 -10.44
N ARG A 35 17.73 4.42 -9.56
CA ARG A 35 18.79 3.41 -9.74
C ARG A 35 18.25 1.99 -9.79
N MET A 36 17.25 1.66 -8.95
CA MET A 36 16.61 0.34 -8.98
C MET A 36 15.80 0.15 -10.27
N VAL A 37 15.03 1.14 -10.67
CA VAL A 37 14.23 1.11 -11.90
C VAL A 37 15.12 0.86 -13.12
N ASN A 38 16.28 1.50 -13.19
CA ASN A 38 17.24 1.32 -14.27
C ASN A 38 17.88 -0.09 -14.34
N LEU A 39 17.66 -0.93 -13.34
CA LEU A 39 18.11 -2.34 -13.36
C LEU A 39 17.09 -3.29 -13.98
N ILE A 40 15.85 -2.85 -14.17
CA ILE A 40 14.80 -3.67 -14.79
C ILE A 40 15.18 -3.89 -16.25
N PRO A 41 15.24 -5.14 -16.74
CA PRO A 41 15.59 -5.42 -18.13
C PRO A 41 14.47 -4.96 -19.08
N GLY A 42 14.79 -4.73 -20.35
CA GLY A 42 13.84 -4.27 -21.36
C GLY A 42 12.62 -5.18 -21.59
N ASN A 43 12.75 -6.46 -21.28
CA ASN A 43 11.65 -7.44 -21.29
C ASN A 43 10.98 -7.63 -19.91
N GLY A 44 11.37 -6.84 -18.91
CA GLY A 44 10.79 -6.83 -17.58
C GLY A 44 9.55 -5.95 -17.48
N LEU A 45 9.15 -5.61 -16.24
CA LEU A 45 7.98 -4.76 -15.97
C LEU A 45 8.20 -3.90 -14.74
N LEU A 46 7.91 -2.61 -14.84
CA LEU A 46 7.69 -1.74 -13.68
C LEU A 46 6.17 -1.62 -13.42
N VAL A 47 5.73 -2.07 -12.24
CA VAL A 47 4.36 -1.85 -11.73
C VAL A 47 4.41 -0.71 -10.73
N ALA A 48 3.69 0.38 -10.96
CA ALA A 48 3.83 1.59 -10.18
C ALA A 48 2.48 2.21 -9.81
N ASN A 49 2.38 2.75 -8.58
CA ASN A 49 1.20 3.51 -8.17
C ASN A 49 1.14 4.84 -8.93
N GLY A 50 0.21 4.94 -9.87
CA GLY A 50 0.02 6.15 -10.68
C GLY A 50 -0.71 7.28 -9.95
N ASP A 51 -1.24 7.03 -8.76
CA ASP A 51 -1.87 8.06 -7.93
C ASP A 51 -0.86 8.77 -7.01
N ASP A 52 0.35 8.23 -6.87
CA ASP A 52 1.42 8.82 -6.05
C ASP A 52 2.29 9.75 -6.89
N LEU A 53 2.27 11.03 -6.56
CA LEU A 53 3.01 12.07 -7.31
C LEU A 53 4.52 11.86 -7.25
N ASN A 54 5.06 11.36 -6.14
CA ASN A 54 6.50 11.11 -5.99
C ASN A 54 6.94 9.89 -6.80
N VAL A 55 6.05 8.91 -6.97
CA VAL A 55 6.27 7.75 -7.85
C VAL A 55 6.18 8.18 -9.31
N ALA A 56 5.23 9.06 -9.67
CA ALA A 56 5.04 9.53 -11.03
C ALA A 56 6.33 10.11 -11.66
N GLU A 57 7.15 10.79 -10.85
CA GLU A 57 8.46 11.32 -11.29
C GLU A 57 9.49 10.25 -11.69
N LEU A 58 9.27 8.99 -11.28
CA LEU A 58 10.12 7.86 -11.64
C LEU A 58 9.69 7.15 -12.93
N LEU A 59 8.52 7.49 -13.47
CA LEU A 59 7.89 6.77 -14.59
C LEU A 59 8.31 7.28 -15.97
N GLU A 60 9.12 8.33 -16.03
CA GLU A 60 9.72 8.83 -17.28
C GLU A 60 10.88 7.94 -17.72
N ILE A 61 10.55 6.70 -18.11
CA ILE A 61 11.51 5.69 -18.60
C ILE A 61 10.99 5.10 -19.89
N ASP A 62 11.91 4.66 -20.74
CA ASP A 62 11.63 4.09 -22.09
C ASP A 62 12.27 2.70 -22.31
N HIS A 63 13.07 2.23 -21.34
CA HIS A 63 13.84 0.99 -21.49
C HIS A 63 13.04 -0.27 -21.11
N CYS A 64 11.95 -0.16 -20.36
CA CYS A 64 11.07 -1.29 -20.02
C CYS A 64 9.60 -0.85 -19.96
N PRO A 65 8.64 -1.79 -20.13
CA PRO A 65 7.23 -1.52 -19.96
C PRO A 65 6.90 -1.00 -18.55
N VAL A 66 5.97 -0.03 -18.48
CA VAL A 66 5.42 0.49 -17.23
C VAL A 66 3.92 0.20 -17.20
N GLN A 67 3.43 -0.35 -16.10
CA GLN A 67 2.01 -0.52 -15.84
C GLN A 67 1.62 0.20 -14.56
N ARG A 68 0.72 1.18 -14.66
CA ARG A 68 0.25 1.96 -13.52
C ARG A 68 -0.94 1.27 -12.89
N PHE A 69 -0.97 1.28 -11.56
CA PHE A 69 -2.15 0.87 -10.79
C PHE A 69 -2.58 1.98 -9.85
N GLY A 70 -3.87 2.01 -9.51
CA GLY A 70 -4.43 2.99 -8.59
C GLY A 70 -5.94 3.12 -8.71
N LEU A 71 -6.50 4.17 -8.12
CA LEU A 71 -7.94 4.49 -8.16
C LEU A 71 -8.25 5.59 -9.18
N GLY A 72 -7.27 6.42 -9.51
CA GLY A 72 -7.37 7.51 -10.47
C GLY A 72 -7.56 7.03 -11.91
N ALA A 73 -8.18 7.85 -12.76
CA ALA A 73 -8.53 7.52 -14.13
C ALA A 73 -7.33 7.26 -15.07
N GLY A 74 -6.12 7.69 -14.68
CA GLY A 74 -4.90 7.51 -15.48
C GLY A 74 -4.19 6.15 -15.32
N ASN A 75 -4.80 5.21 -14.58
CA ASN A 75 -4.20 3.91 -14.28
C ASN A 75 -4.75 2.83 -15.20
N GLU A 76 -3.87 1.97 -15.70
CA GLU A 76 -4.24 0.80 -16.54
C GLU A 76 -4.89 -0.31 -15.68
N VAL A 77 -4.39 -0.50 -14.44
CA VAL A 77 -4.99 -1.40 -13.45
C VAL A 77 -5.73 -0.55 -12.43
N ARG A 78 -6.92 -0.12 -12.80
CA ARG A 78 -7.73 0.79 -12.01
C ARG A 78 -8.74 0.05 -11.15
N GLY A 79 -8.78 0.39 -9.85
CA GLY A 79 -9.84 -0.05 -8.95
C GLY A 79 -11.06 0.86 -9.05
N GLU A 80 -12.23 0.25 -9.29
CA GLU A 80 -13.50 0.94 -9.45
C GLU A 80 -14.58 0.33 -8.57
N ALA A 81 -15.70 1.03 -8.39
CA ALA A 81 -16.88 0.55 -7.65
C ALA A 81 -16.57 -0.01 -6.25
N LEU A 82 -15.65 0.63 -5.53
CA LEU A 82 -15.19 0.17 -4.21
C LEU A 82 -16.34 0.12 -3.20
N LYS A 83 -16.49 -1.02 -2.54
CA LYS A 83 -17.44 -1.25 -1.43
C LYS A 83 -16.70 -1.89 -0.26
N PHE A 84 -16.92 -1.37 0.95
CA PHE A 84 -16.30 -1.86 2.16
C PHE A 84 -17.33 -2.41 3.14
N SER A 85 -16.95 -3.44 3.89
CA SER A 85 -17.75 -4.05 4.95
C SER A 85 -16.84 -4.62 6.04
N GLU A 86 -17.43 -5.14 7.10
CA GLU A 86 -16.68 -5.88 8.14
C GLU A 86 -15.93 -7.10 7.57
N LYS A 87 -16.42 -7.66 6.45
CA LYS A 87 -15.83 -8.83 5.79
C LYS A 87 -14.63 -8.45 4.89
N GLY A 88 -14.47 -7.16 4.56
CA GLY A 88 -13.39 -6.69 3.71
C GLY A 88 -13.85 -5.73 2.62
N ALA A 89 -13.15 -5.75 1.48
CA ALA A 89 -13.40 -4.92 0.31
C ALA A 89 -13.94 -5.75 -0.87
N CYS A 90 -14.80 -5.12 -1.68
CA CYS A 90 -15.21 -5.60 -3.01
C CYS A 90 -14.97 -4.45 -3.99
N PHE A 91 -14.37 -4.73 -5.13
CA PHE A 91 -14.02 -3.72 -6.15
C PHE A 91 -13.94 -4.37 -7.54
N GLU A 92 -13.93 -3.54 -8.57
CA GLU A 92 -13.85 -3.96 -9.96
C GLU A 92 -12.51 -3.53 -10.58
N VAL A 93 -11.99 -4.35 -11.49
CA VAL A 93 -10.80 -4.03 -12.30
C VAL A 93 -11.01 -4.52 -13.73
N GLY A 94 -11.25 -3.58 -14.66
CA GLY A 94 -11.48 -3.92 -16.06
C GLY A 94 -12.73 -4.77 -16.30
N GLY A 95 -13.80 -4.55 -15.51
CA GLY A 95 -15.05 -5.30 -15.56
C GLY A 95 -15.05 -6.63 -14.79
N GLU A 96 -13.93 -7.02 -14.20
CA GLU A 96 -13.84 -8.21 -13.34
C GLU A 96 -13.98 -7.81 -11.86
N VAL A 97 -14.80 -8.56 -11.10
CA VAL A 97 -15.06 -8.29 -9.67
C VAL A 97 -14.09 -9.06 -8.80
N PHE A 98 -13.48 -8.37 -7.85
CA PHE A 98 -12.59 -8.95 -6.85
C PHE A 98 -13.09 -8.68 -5.43
N THR A 99 -12.88 -9.64 -4.55
CA THR A 99 -13.11 -9.50 -3.11
C THR A 99 -11.83 -9.77 -2.33
N LEU A 100 -11.59 -8.96 -1.29
CA LEU A 100 -10.43 -9.05 -0.45
C LEU A 100 -10.88 -9.07 1.02
N PRO A 101 -10.38 -9.99 1.88
CA PRO A 101 -10.78 -10.07 3.30
C PRO A 101 -10.21 -8.95 4.17
N MET A 102 -9.73 -7.87 3.56
CA MET A 102 -9.18 -6.69 4.20
C MET A 102 -9.90 -5.44 3.72
N ALA A 103 -10.34 -4.59 4.63
CA ALA A 103 -11.01 -3.33 4.31
C ALA A 103 -10.00 -2.18 4.16
N GLY A 104 -10.45 -1.09 3.53
CA GLY A 104 -9.68 0.14 3.34
C GLY A 104 -9.03 0.26 1.96
N GLU A 105 -8.95 1.50 1.48
CA GLU A 105 -8.39 1.80 0.15
C GLU A 105 -6.93 1.39 0.01
N LEU A 106 -6.14 1.51 1.09
CA LEU A 106 -4.75 1.05 1.09
C LEU A 106 -4.63 -0.42 0.69
N ASN A 107 -5.50 -1.27 1.23
CA ASN A 107 -5.50 -2.70 0.92
C ASN A 107 -5.99 -2.98 -0.51
N VAL A 108 -6.93 -2.17 -1.02
CA VAL A 108 -7.34 -2.24 -2.43
C VAL A 108 -6.17 -1.85 -3.33
N ARG A 109 -5.45 -0.74 -3.06
CA ARG A 109 -4.25 -0.36 -3.82
C ARG A 109 -3.19 -1.47 -3.81
N ASN A 110 -2.93 -2.09 -2.67
CA ASN A 110 -2.03 -3.25 -2.59
C ASN A 110 -2.52 -4.43 -3.45
N ALA A 111 -3.83 -4.71 -3.44
CA ALA A 111 -4.42 -5.75 -4.28
C ALA A 111 -4.31 -5.42 -5.78
N LEU A 112 -4.46 -4.15 -6.19
CA LEU A 112 -4.25 -3.73 -7.58
C LEU A 112 -2.83 -3.99 -8.06
N ALA A 113 -1.83 -3.72 -7.23
CA ALA A 113 -0.43 -4.07 -7.52
C ALA A 113 -0.24 -5.58 -7.71
N VAL A 114 -0.87 -6.40 -6.83
CA VAL A 114 -0.84 -7.86 -6.95
C VAL A 114 -1.54 -8.32 -8.23
N ILE A 115 -2.70 -7.75 -8.59
CA ILE A 115 -3.43 -8.06 -9.83
C ILE A 115 -2.55 -7.75 -11.05
N ALA A 116 -1.87 -6.60 -11.06
CA ALA A 116 -0.97 -6.21 -12.15
C ALA A 116 0.13 -7.27 -12.37
N VAL A 117 0.86 -7.61 -11.31
CA VAL A 117 1.93 -8.62 -11.36
C VAL A 117 1.39 -10.01 -11.73
N ALA A 118 0.28 -10.44 -11.12
CA ALA A 118 -0.31 -11.74 -11.37
C ALA A 118 -0.78 -11.91 -12.82
N ARG A 119 -1.40 -10.87 -13.39
CA ARG A 119 -1.77 -10.86 -14.82
C ARG A 119 -0.55 -10.90 -15.73
N HIS A 120 0.52 -10.19 -15.39
CA HIS A 120 1.79 -10.27 -16.12
C HIS A 120 2.37 -11.70 -16.08
N CYS A 121 2.22 -12.41 -14.97
CA CYS A 121 2.61 -13.82 -14.83
C CYS A 121 1.60 -14.80 -15.49
N GLY A 122 0.58 -14.32 -16.18
CA GLY A 122 -0.39 -15.16 -16.91
C GLY A 122 -1.51 -15.77 -16.06
N LEU A 123 -1.72 -15.28 -14.81
CA LEU A 123 -2.82 -15.77 -13.99
C LEU A 123 -4.14 -15.15 -14.43
N SER A 124 -5.20 -15.98 -14.44
CA SER A 124 -6.56 -15.54 -14.69
C SER A 124 -7.18 -14.84 -13.46
N ALA A 125 -8.21 -14.03 -13.69
CA ALA A 125 -8.95 -13.38 -12.61
C ALA A 125 -9.49 -14.39 -11.56
N ALA A 126 -9.95 -15.55 -11.99
CA ALA A 126 -10.43 -16.60 -11.09
C ALA A 126 -9.33 -17.15 -10.18
N GLN A 127 -8.11 -17.31 -10.69
CA GLN A 127 -6.95 -17.75 -9.89
C GLN A 127 -6.54 -16.66 -8.89
N ILE A 128 -6.53 -15.39 -9.30
CA ILE A 128 -6.24 -14.25 -8.44
C ILE A 128 -7.29 -14.12 -7.34
N GLN A 129 -8.58 -14.22 -7.69
CA GLN A 129 -9.68 -14.17 -6.72
C GLN A 129 -9.58 -15.31 -5.70
N SER A 130 -9.29 -16.53 -6.13
CA SER A 130 -9.10 -17.67 -5.22
C SER A 130 -7.94 -17.44 -4.25
N ALA A 131 -6.85 -16.81 -4.71
CA ALA A 131 -5.74 -16.45 -3.86
C ALA A 131 -6.13 -15.38 -2.81
N PHE A 132 -6.92 -14.38 -3.19
CA PHE A 132 -7.43 -13.37 -2.25
C PHE A 132 -8.35 -13.97 -1.19
N GLU A 133 -9.24 -14.89 -1.55
CA GLU A 133 -10.15 -15.57 -0.61
C GLU A 133 -9.42 -16.37 0.46
N THR A 134 -8.30 -16.97 0.11
CA THR A 134 -7.47 -17.78 1.03
C THR A 134 -6.44 -16.98 1.79
N PHE A 135 -6.26 -15.69 1.48
CA PHE A 135 -5.28 -14.83 2.12
C PHE A 135 -5.65 -14.51 3.57
N GLN A 136 -4.81 -14.91 4.50
CA GLN A 136 -5.05 -14.77 5.94
C GLN A 136 -4.57 -13.41 6.51
N GLY A 137 -4.15 -12.49 5.64
CA GLY A 137 -3.53 -11.23 6.06
C GLY A 137 -2.07 -11.37 6.48
N ILE A 138 -1.53 -10.31 7.01
CA ILE A 138 -0.15 -10.23 7.50
C ILE A 138 -0.18 -9.89 8.98
N LYS A 139 0.66 -10.54 9.78
CA LYS A 139 0.82 -10.21 11.21
C LYS A 139 1.14 -8.74 11.38
N ARG A 140 0.50 -8.11 12.36
CA ARG A 140 0.65 -6.69 12.66
C ARG A 140 0.29 -5.77 11.48
N ARG A 141 -0.69 -6.16 10.65
CA ARG A 141 -1.34 -5.34 9.64
C ARG A 141 -2.85 -5.46 9.82
N MET A 142 -3.44 -4.56 10.60
CA MET A 142 -4.83 -4.61 11.07
C MET A 142 -5.20 -6.00 11.64
N GLU A 143 -4.25 -6.66 12.31
CA GLU A 143 -4.41 -8.00 12.89
C GLU A 143 -5.35 -7.94 14.08
N VAL A 144 -6.49 -8.61 14.01
CA VAL A 144 -7.38 -8.77 15.15
C VAL A 144 -6.76 -9.77 16.13
N ARG A 145 -6.31 -9.28 17.28
CA ARG A 145 -5.69 -10.10 18.35
C ARG A 145 -6.73 -10.82 19.19
N GLY A 146 -7.93 -10.29 19.27
CA GLY A 146 -9.04 -10.86 19.99
C GLY A 146 -10.11 -9.84 20.35
N GLU A 147 -11.20 -10.33 20.93
CA GLU A 147 -12.29 -9.51 21.47
C GLU A 147 -12.67 -10.03 22.86
N VAL A 148 -12.66 -9.13 23.86
CA VAL A 148 -13.01 -9.43 25.25
C VAL A 148 -13.95 -8.36 25.77
N SER A 149 -15.10 -8.76 26.33
CA SER A 149 -16.12 -7.86 26.86
C SER A 149 -16.54 -6.74 25.91
N GLY A 150 -16.62 -7.05 24.60
CA GLY A 150 -17.00 -6.10 23.55
C GLY A 150 -15.86 -5.16 23.12
N VAL A 151 -14.66 -5.30 23.67
CA VAL A 151 -13.47 -4.57 23.26
C VAL A 151 -12.65 -5.44 22.31
N MET A 152 -12.53 -4.99 21.06
CA MET A 152 -11.69 -5.62 20.04
C MET A 152 -10.30 -4.98 20.07
N VAL A 153 -9.27 -5.80 20.10
CA VAL A 153 -7.87 -5.36 20.05
C VAL A 153 -7.33 -5.63 18.65
N ILE A 154 -6.88 -4.58 17.98
CA ILE A 154 -6.25 -4.62 16.65
C ILE A 154 -4.79 -4.19 16.78
N ASP A 155 -3.87 -5.00 16.27
CA ASP A 155 -2.43 -4.71 16.23
C ASP A 155 -2.02 -4.31 14.81
N ASP A 156 -1.37 -3.14 14.68
CA ASP A 156 -0.84 -2.65 13.42
C ASP A 156 0.58 -2.11 13.59
N PHE A 157 1.40 -2.23 12.57
CA PHE A 157 2.80 -1.79 12.57
C PHE A 157 2.97 -0.35 12.03
N ALA A 158 1.89 0.34 11.71
CA ALA A 158 1.96 1.71 11.22
C ALA A 158 2.77 2.59 12.18
N HIS A 159 3.76 3.28 11.64
CA HIS A 159 4.64 4.18 12.39
C HIS A 159 4.95 5.46 11.62
N HIS A 160 4.65 5.53 10.34
CA HIS A 160 4.66 6.75 9.53
C HIS A 160 3.30 7.43 9.62
N PRO A 161 3.20 8.78 9.65
CA PRO A 161 1.92 9.50 9.77
C PRO A 161 0.87 9.04 8.74
N THR A 162 1.25 8.96 7.47
CA THR A 162 0.37 8.46 6.39
C THR A 162 -0.17 7.06 6.69
N ALA A 163 0.70 6.14 7.11
CA ALA A 163 0.29 4.77 7.42
C ALA A 163 -0.65 4.71 8.63
N ILE A 164 -0.47 5.56 9.63
CA ILE A 164 -1.35 5.68 10.80
C ILE A 164 -2.73 6.18 10.37
N ALA A 165 -2.80 7.28 9.62
CA ALA A 165 -4.05 7.83 9.11
C ALA A 165 -4.82 6.80 8.25
N GLU A 166 -4.15 6.16 7.30
CA GLU A 166 -4.76 5.13 6.44
C GLU A 166 -5.27 3.92 7.26
N THR A 167 -4.54 3.49 8.28
CA THR A 167 -4.98 2.41 9.19
C THR A 167 -6.22 2.82 9.97
N LEU A 168 -6.27 4.04 10.52
CA LEU A 168 -7.42 4.54 11.27
C LEU A 168 -8.65 4.69 10.36
N ARG A 169 -8.50 5.22 9.15
CA ARG A 169 -9.57 5.27 8.14
C ARG A 169 -10.10 3.88 7.82
N ALA A 170 -9.21 2.91 7.59
CA ALA A 170 -9.61 1.54 7.30
C ALA A 170 -10.36 0.88 8.48
N VAL A 171 -9.95 1.13 9.73
CA VAL A 171 -10.65 0.68 10.94
C VAL A 171 -12.04 1.29 11.01
N ARG A 172 -12.18 2.61 10.77
CA ARG A 172 -13.49 3.28 10.80
C ARG A 172 -14.43 2.78 9.71
N VAL A 173 -13.91 2.56 8.50
CA VAL A 173 -14.69 2.00 7.39
C VAL A 173 -15.13 0.57 7.68
N ARG A 174 -14.27 -0.24 8.30
CA ARG A 174 -14.59 -1.62 8.67
C ARG A 174 -15.55 -1.72 9.84
N PHE A 175 -15.43 -0.83 10.83
CA PHE A 175 -16.20 -0.85 12.08
C PHE A 175 -16.88 0.50 12.36
N PRO A 176 -17.80 0.97 11.52
CA PRO A 176 -18.32 2.35 11.56
C PRO A 176 -19.11 2.68 12.83
N ARG A 177 -19.57 1.65 13.58
CA ARG A 177 -20.35 1.82 14.81
C ARG A 177 -19.52 1.67 16.08
N ARG A 178 -18.23 1.31 15.98
CA ARG A 178 -17.38 1.12 17.14
C ARG A 178 -16.62 2.40 17.48
N ARG A 179 -16.49 2.71 18.77
CA ARG A 179 -15.58 3.75 19.22
C ARG A 179 -14.14 3.24 19.05
N VAL A 180 -13.28 4.05 18.45
CA VAL A 180 -11.88 3.71 18.21
C VAL A 180 -11.01 4.42 19.25
N TRP A 181 -10.08 3.67 19.84
CA TRP A 181 -9.00 4.17 20.68
C TRP A 181 -7.69 3.83 20.00
N ALA A 182 -6.97 4.85 19.51
CA ALA A 182 -5.64 4.69 18.96
C ALA A 182 -4.60 4.81 20.09
N ILE A 183 -3.81 3.76 20.27
CA ILE A 183 -2.70 3.74 21.23
C ILE A 183 -1.43 3.62 20.42
N PHE A 184 -0.60 4.65 20.42
CA PHE A 184 0.61 4.75 19.63
C PHE A 184 1.85 4.85 20.51
N GLU A 185 2.88 4.03 20.20
CA GLU A 185 4.20 4.11 20.83
C GLU A 185 5.26 4.42 19.78
N PRO A 186 5.89 5.61 19.81
CA PRO A 186 6.93 5.99 18.85
C PRO A 186 8.21 5.18 19.12
N ARG A 187 8.53 4.22 18.24
CA ARG A 187 9.72 3.36 18.35
C ARG A 187 10.76 3.58 17.28
N SER A 188 10.36 4.01 16.08
CA SER A 188 11.30 4.23 14.99
C SER A 188 12.19 5.46 15.27
N ASN A 189 13.41 5.46 14.71
CA ASN A 189 14.30 6.62 14.84
C ASN A 189 13.63 7.88 14.31
N THR A 190 12.95 7.80 13.18
CA THR A 190 12.26 8.92 12.55
C THR A 190 11.13 9.48 13.42
N THR A 191 10.33 8.61 14.08
CA THR A 191 9.23 9.05 14.96
C THR A 191 9.70 9.63 16.30
N ARG A 192 10.94 9.34 16.71
CA ARG A 192 11.58 9.95 17.89
C ARG A 192 12.17 11.33 17.58
N LEU A 193 12.43 11.63 16.32
CA LEU A 193 12.86 12.95 15.87
C LEU A 193 11.62 13.84 15.75
N ALA A 194 11.75 15.13 16.06
CA ALA A 194 10.65 16.09 15.97
C ALA A 194 10.11 16.33 14.54
N VAL A 195 10.71 15.71 13.54
CA VAL A 195 10.40 15.90 12.10
C VAL A 195 8.94 15.62 11.76
N PHE A 196 8.31 14.64 12.42
CA PHE A 196 6.93 14.23 12.14
C PHE A 196 5.94 14.53 13.26
N GLN A 197 6.31 15.32 14.26
CA GLN A 197 5.45 15.50 15.44
C GLN A 197 4.08 16.07 15.08
N ASP A 198 4.02 17.13 14.26
CA ASP A 198 2.76 17.77 13.86
C ASP A 198 1.92 16.83 12.97
N TYR A 199 2.56 16.13 12.03
CA TYR A 199 1.90 15.15 11.17
C TYR A 199 1.35 13.94 11.94
N LEU A 200 2.01 13.52 13.03
CA LEU A 200 1.52 12.45 13.89
C LEU A 200 0.26 12.88 14.67
N VAL A 201 0.21 14.14 15.15
CA VAL A 201 -0.97 14.70 15.80
C VAL A 201 -2.15 14.73 14.84
N GLU A 202 -1.93 15.20 13.60
CA GLU A 202 -2.94 15.21 12.55
C GLU A 202 -3.43 13.79 12.22
N ALA A 203 -2.50 12.85 11.98
CA ALA A 203 -2.82 11.46 11.64
C ALA A 203 -3.62 10.75 12.74
N LEU A 204 -3.39 11.06 14.01
CA LEU A 204 -4.11 10.48 15.14
C LEU A 204 -5.46 11.15 15.40
N SER A 205 -5.76 12.25 14.72
CA SER A 205 -7.04 12.97 14.80
C SER A 205 -8.12 12.43 13.87
N GLU A 206 -7.77 11.52 12.97
CA GLU A 206 -8.68 10.84 12.00
C GLU A 206 -9.75 9.97 12.74
#